data_038a3c1fe09eec3592bdd02755ab068e
#
_entry.id   038a3c1fe09eec3592bdd02755ab068e
#
_cell.length_a   1.000
_cell.length_b   1.000
_cell.length_c   1.000
_cell.angle_alpha   90.00
_cell.angle_beta   90.00
_cell.angle_gamma   90.00
#
_symmetry.space_group_name_H-M   'P 1'
#
loop_
_entity.id
_entity.type
_entity.pdbx_description
1 polymer ?
#
loop_
_entity_poly.entity_id
_entity_poly.type
_entity_poly.pdbx_seq_one_letter_code
_entity_poly.pdbx_strand_id
1 'polypeptide(L)'
;MRLALRIGLPLLALTFGVGGAVWLVAHKKSIEPVPQKKIPPLIEVVEVTLNNHQPVIRSQGRVLPRREVSVMPRVGGEVIEVSAKLNEGFLVDAGEILVRIDEEDHRLNLRQAEADILSAKASITSGLAQIANAQAQTRQAEARLATEQAEADAANEEWRLLGKTGNPPALLSRQPQIREARSAIAAAEALVDSATAGIESGKASLAAAEAAKERALLDLKRCIIRAPFDARVVRSMVDLASTVSPGGAVAVLQRIDFAEVRLPLSRRQMVLLGSISEAKKYPIHLTNGTQKWSAKFERMLGEVDPTTHTQSVIALVPNPYTSGNATLEFGAFVSAEMHGEMLKNVTVIPELALQQNEEVYLLNDGKLTAKPVRIIERNQGEVFVTGLNAREYVCVTQLDSFVSEMSVRIQKED
;
A
#
# COMPACT_ATOMS: atom_id res chain seq x y z
N MET A 1 -79.80 -0.63 88.86
CA MET A 1 -78.40 -0.83 89.30
C MET A 1 -77.59 -1.80 88.42
N ARG A 2 -78.03 -2.21 87.19
CA ARG A 2 -77.33 -3.17 86.29
C ARG A 2 -76.72 -2.52 84.98
N LEU A 3 -77.04 -1.23 84.71
CA LEU A 3 -76.56 -0.57 83.52
C LEU A 3 -75.24 0.19 83.74
N ALA A 4 -75.01 0.70 84.95
CA ALA A 4 -73.75 1.44 85.27
C ALA A 4 -72.54 0.51 85.39
N LEU A 5 -72.73 -0.77 85.70
CA LEU A 5 -71.62 -1.74 85.78
C LEU A 5 -71.14 -2.25 84.39
N ARG A 6 -71.98 -2.17 83.34
CA ARG A 6 -71.72 -2.66 82.02
C ARG A 6 -70.86 -1.65 81.14
N ILE A 7 -70.94 -0.35 81.49
CA ILE A 7 -70.22 0.70 80.77
C ILE A 7 -69.02 1.14 81.60
N GLY A 8 -69.06 1.07 82.93
CA GLY A 8 -67.94 1.50 83.78
C GLY A 8 -66.71 0.58 83.73
N LEU A 9 -66.92 -0.76 83.61
CA LEU A 9 -65.82 -1.72 83.62
C LEU A 9 -64.92 -1.65 82.37
N PRO A 10 -65.44 -1.57 81.10
CA PRO A 10 -64.58 -1.42 79.92
C PRO A 10 -63.90 -0.07 79.87
N LEU A 11 -64.52 1.01 80.42
CA LEU A 11 -63.93 2.33 80.46
C LEU A 11 -62.75 2.39 81.45
N LEU A 12 -62.84 1.71 82.57
CA LEU A 12 -61.79 1.57 83.56
C LEU A 12 -60.64 0.70 83.07
N ALA A 13 -60.93 -0.36 82.29
CA ALA A 13 -59.90 -1.18 81.61
C ALA A 13 -59.12 -0.38 80.51
N LEU A 14 -59.89 0.48 79.83
CA LEU A 14 -59.28 1.32 78.76
C LEU A 14 -58.38 2.41 79.35
N THR A 15 -58.79 3.06 80.47
CA THR A 15 -57.94 4.05 81.17
C THR A 15 -56.72 3.41 81.82
N PHE A 16 -56.86 2.17 82.37
CA PHE A 16 -55.69 1.44 82.88
C PHE A 16 -54.76 0.97 81.78
N GLY A 17 -55.30 0.54 80.64
CA GLY A 17 -54.51 0.17 79.45
C GLY A 17 -53.72 1.35 78.83
N VAL A 18 -54.40 2.50 78.69
CA VAL A 18 -53.76 3.72 78.20
C VAL A 18 -52.76 4.26 79.21
N GLY A 19 -53.06 4.27 80.47
CA GLY A 19 -52.15 4.68 81.55
C GLY A 19 -50.90 3.80 81.62
N GLY A 20 -51.07 2.48 81.47
CA GLY A 20 -49.95 1.53 81.39
C GLY A 20 -49.11 1.69 80.19
N ALA A 21 -49.74 1.95 79.04
CA ALA A 21 -48.98 2.20 77.79
C ALA A 21 -48.18 3.51 77.87
N VAL A 22 -48.79 4.57 78.43
CA VAL A 22 -48.07 5.85 78.58
C VAL A 22 -46.92 5.73 79.58
N TRP A 23 -47.16 4.95 80.71
CA TRP A 23 -46.10 4.70 81.67
C TRP A 23 -44.96 3.87 81.09
N LEU A 24 -45.23 2.85 80.27
CA LEU A 24 -44.23 2.05 79.54
C LEU A 24 -43.41 2.89 78.51
N VAL A 25 -44.11 3.79 77.82
CA VAL A 25 -43.43 4.68 76.83
C VAL A 25 -42.55 5.74 77.56
N ALA A 26 -43.07 6.25 78.72
CA ALA A 26 -42.31 7.25 79.51
C ALA A 26 -41.10 6.65 80.26
N HIS A 27 -41.13 5.31 80.54
CA HIS A 27 -40.01 4.62 81.17
C HIS A 27 -39.17 3.78 80.18
N LYS A 28 -39.33 4.00 78.86
CA LYS A 28 -38.36 3.48 77.91
C LYS A 28 -37.00 4.08 78.22
N LYS A 29 -36.10 3.29 78.77
CA LYS A 29 -34.71 3.64 78.86
C LYS A 29 -34.24 3.89 77.49
N SER A 30 -33.87 5.13 77.17
CA SER A 30 -33.10 5.47 75.95
C SER A 30 -31.82 4.64 75.98
N ILE A 31 -31.70 3.70 75.03
CA ILE A 31 -30.43 3.00 74.81
C ILE A 31 -29.54 4.05 74.18
N GLU A 32 -28.67 4.67 74.97
CA GLU A 32 -27.58 5.45 74.39
C GLU A 32 -26.80 4.54 73.50
N PRO A 33 -26.64 4.90 72.20
CA PRO A 33 -25.81 4.11 71.30
C PRO A 33 -24.38 4.13 71.89
N VAL A 34 -23.97 2.98 72.40
CA VAL A 34 -22.56 2.77 72.78
C VAL A 34 -21.71 2.98 71.51
N PRO A 35 -20.81 3.95 71.47
CA PRO A 35 -19.97 4.12 70.32
C PRO A 35 -19.17 2.83 70.15
N GLN A 36 -19.54 2.02 69.12
CA GLN A 36 -18.73 0.87 68.76
C GLN A 36 -17.38 1.40 68.39
N LYS A 37 -16.37 1.14 69.20
CA LYS A 37 -14.99 1.43 68.94
C LYS A 37 -14.63 0.61 67.67
N LYS A 38 -14.77 1.24 66.48
CA LYS A 38 -14.43 0.61 65.20
C LYS A 38 -12.98 0.16 65.33
N ILE A 39 -12.76 -1.14 65.45
CA ILE A 39 -11.42 -1.71 65.44
C ILE A 39 -10.86 -1.45 64.06
N PRO A 40 -9.73 -0.75 63.91
CA PRO A 40 -9.16 -0.49 62.60
C PRO A 40 -8.90 -1.81 61.88
N PRO A 41 -9.30 -1.96 60.59
CA PRO A 41 -9.10 -3.18 59.83
C PRO A 41 -7.61 -3.51 59.72
N LEU A 42 -7.30 -4.80 59.75
CA LEU A 42 -5.98 -5.33 59.54
C LEU A 42 -5.73 -5.38 58.02
N ILE A 43 -4.65 -4.79 57.55
CA ILE A 43 -4.31 -4.74 56.13
C ILE A 43 -2.89 -5.27 55.88
N GLU A 44 -2.72 -5.84 54.71
CA GLU A 44 -1.44 -6.19 54.12
C GLU A 44 -1.01 -5.09 53.15
N VAL A 45 0.29 -4.77 53.14
CA VAL A 45 0.87 -3.72 52.26
C VAL A 45 2.10 -4.22 51.54
N VAL A 46 2.25 -3.75 50.30
CA VAL A 46 3.43 -4.02 49.47
C VAL A 46 4.15 -2.69 49.21
N GLU A 47 5.48 -2.70 49.37
CA GLU A 47 6.32 -1.53 49.06
C GLU A 47 6.44 -1.32 47.55
N VAL A 48 6.25 -0.10 47.11
CA VAL A 48 6.37 0.33 45.72
C VAL A 48 7.86 0.35 45.30
N THR A 49 8.20 -0.53 44.36
CA THR A 49 9.48 -0.51 43.66
C THR A 49 9.28 -0.02 42.23
N LEU A 50 10.08 0.99 41.85
CA LEU A 50 10.03 1.55 40.49
C LEU A 50 11.01 0.83 39.59
N ASN A 51 10.52 0.24 38.51
CA ASN A 51 11.31 -0.47 37.52
C ASN A 51 11.06 0.06 36.11
N ASN A 52 11.99 -0.24 35.19
CA ASN A 52 11.72 -0.04 33.78
C ASN A 52 10.97 -1.26 33.26
N HIS A 53 9.89 -1.04 32.52
CA HIS A 53 9.06 -2.10 31.96
C HIS A 53 8.84 -1.87 30.47
N GLN A 54 8.99 -2.93 29.67
CA GLN A 54 8.68 -2.93 28.25
C GLN A 54 7.38 -3.70 28.03
N PRO A 55 6.26 -3.02 27.74
CA PRO A 55 4.97 -3.68 27.59
C PRO A 55 4.95 -4.61 26.38
N VAL A 56 4.29 -5.76 26.53
CA VAL A 56 4.04 -6.70 25.44
C VAL A 56 2.64 -6.45 24.88
N ILE A 57 2.59 -6.03 23.63
CA ILE A 57 1.34 -5.74 22.93
C ILE A 57 0.95 -6.98 22.15
N ARG A 58 -0.23 -7.51 22.46
CA ARG A 58 -0.79 -8.68 21.77
C ARG A 58 -1.88 -8.24 20.81
N SER A 59 -1.83 -8.80 19.60
CA SER A 59 -2.84 -8.61 18.56
C SER A 59 -3.02 -9.91 17.78
N GLN A 60 -4.07 -9.97 17.00
CA GLN A 60 -4.31 -11.08 16.08
C GLN A 60 -4.60 -10.51 14.69
N GLY A 61 -4.09 -11.16 13.67
CA GLY A 61 -4.25 -10.67 12.34
C GLY A 61 -4.30 -11.74 11.27
N ARG A 62 -4.79 -11.33 10.10
CA ARG A 62 -4.84 -12.18 8.92
C ARG A 62 -3.59 -11.98 8.08
N VAL A 63 -3.04 -13.09 7.60
CA VAL A 63 -1.92 -13.13 6.66
C VAL A 63 -2.44 -12.84 5.25
N LEU A 64 -1.86 -11.88 4.58
CA LEU A 64 -2.24 -11.43 3.24
C LEU A 64 -1.02 -11.46 2.32
N PRO A 65 -1.18 -11.69 1.02
CA PRO A 65 -0.11 -11.49 0.06
C PRO A 65 0.20 -10.00 -0.04
N ARG A 66 1.48 -9.66 -0.19
CA ARG A 66 1.88 -8.25 -0.41
C ARG A 66 1.31 -7.69 -1.71
N ARG A 67 1.20 -8.53 -2.74
CA ARG A 67 0.61 -8.18 -4.04
C ARG A 67 -0.14 -9.37 -4.63
N GLU A 68 -1.28 -9.06 -5.19
CA GLU A 68 -2.07 -9.93 -6.03
C GLU A 68 -2.22 -9.27 -7.39
N VAL A 69 -1.94 -10.00 -8.45
CA VAL A 69 -1.93 -9.46 -9.83
C VAL A 69 -2.72 -10.39 -10.73
N SER A 70 -3.65 -9.82 -11.48
CA SER A 70 -4.29 -10.49 -12.61
C SER A 70 -3.38 -10.39 -13.82
N VAL A 71 -2.91 -11.51 -14.32
CA VAL A 71 -2.13 -11.61 -15.55
C VAL A 71 -3.07 -11.51 -16.74
N MET A 72 -2.82 -10.53 -17.62
CA MET A 72 -3.67 -10.26 -18.78
C MET A 72 -2.82 -10.30 -20.05
N PRO A 73 -3.29 -10.96 -21.13
CA PRO A 73 -2.65 -10.92 -22.43
C PRO A 73 -2.73 -9.51 -23.01
N ARG A 74 -1.72 -9.14 -23.78
CA ARG A 74 -1.68 -7.87 -24.52
C ARG A 74 -2.01 -8.04 -26.00
N VAL A 75 -2.10 -9.29 -26.44
CA VAL A 75 -2.49 -9.73 -27.79
C VAL A 75 -3.58 -10.79 -27.67
N GLY A 76 -4.43 -10.90 -28.67
CA GLY A 76 -5.47 -11.91 -28.74
C GLY A 76 -5.01 -13.11 -29.58
N GLY A 77 -5.69 -14.25 -29.42
CA GLY A 77 -5.46 -15.46 -30.18
C GLY A 77 -5.92 -16.71 -29.44
N GLU A 78 -5.74 -17.86 -30.05
CA GLU A 78 -6.03 -19.18 -29.46
C GLU A 78 -4.89 -19.60 -28.53
N VAL A 79 -5.22 -20.21 -27.41
CA VAL A 79 -4.23 -20.75 -26.46
C VAL A 79 -3.78 -22.14 -26.96
N ILE A 80 -2.52 -22.23 -27.34
CA ILE A 80 -1.92 -23.48 -27.87
C ILE A 80 -1.15 -24.28 -26.80
N GLU A 81 -0.82 -23.64 -25.69
CA GLU A 81 -0.10 -24.27 -24.57
C GLU A 81 -0.47 -23.60 -23.24
N VAL A 82 -0.77 -24.41 -22.24
CA VAL A 82 -0.98 -23.97 -20.84
C VAL A 82 -0.02 -24.75 -19.95
N SER A 83 0.73 -24.04 -19.09
CA SER A 83 1.65 -24.67 -18.14
C SER A 83 0.89 -25.58 -17.18
N ALA A 84 1.43 -26.77 -16.92
CA ALA A 84 0.87 -27.69 -15.91
C ALA A 84 0.88 -27.06 -14.50
N LYS A 85 1.76 -26.09 -14.25
CA LYS A 85 1.79 -25.34 -13.00
C LYS A 85 0.77 -24.19 -12.93
N LEU A 86 0.04 -23.89 -14.00
CA LEU A 86 -1.01 -22.85 -13.98
C LEU A 86 -2.32 -23.36 -13.34
N ASN A 87 -2.24 -24.30 -12.46
CA ASN A 87 -3.36 -24.78 -11.67
C ASN A 87 -3.36 -24.14 -10.27
N GLU A 88 -4.54 -24.03 -9.67
CA GLU A 88 -4.73 -23.43 -8.35
C GLU A 88 -3.83 -24.09 -7.29
N GLY A 89 -3.14 -23.28 -6.53
CA GLY A 89 -2.27 -23.71 -5.43
C GLY A 89 -0.82 -23.99 -5.82
N PHE A 90 -0.50 -24.16 -7.12
CA PHE A 90 0.87 -24.38 -7.56
C PHE A 90 1.73 -23.12 -7.44
N LEU A 91 3.03 -23.34 -7.32
CA LEU A 91 4.06 -22.29 -7.32
C LEU A 91 4.66 -22.17 -8.72
N VAL A 92 4.87 -20.95 -9.16
CA VAL A 92 5.52 -20.61 -10.44
C VAL A 92 6.67 -19.66 -10.19
N ASP A 93 7.76 -19.84 -10.91
CA ASP A 93 8.96 -19.03 -10.79
C ASP A 93 8.87 -17.79 -11.71
N ALA A 94 9.59 -16.74 -11.36
CA ALA A 94 9.69 -15.53 -12.20
C ALA A 94 10.21 -15.88 -13.60
N GLY A 95 9.52 -15.40 -14.65
CA GLY A 95 9.87 -15.67 -16.04
C GLY A 95 9.38 -17.02 -16.59
N GLU A 96 8.82 -17.89 -15.77
CA GLU A 96 8.23 -19.17 -16.20
C GLU A 96 7.05 -18.91 -17.17
N ILE A 97 6.98 -19.72 -18.24
CA ILE A 97 5.91 -19.60 -19.24
C ILE A 97 4.61 -20.16 -18.62
N LEU A 98 3.59 -19.32 -18.61
CA LEU A 98 2.27 -19.66 -18.09
C LEU A 98 1.34 -20.12 -19.21
N VAL A 99 1.31 -19.35 -20.31
CA VAL A 99 0.43 -19.56 -21.45
C VAL A 99 1.17 -19.17 -22.72
N ARG A 100 0.95 -19.92 -23.80
CA ARG A 100 1.38 -19.57 -25.14
C ARG A 100 0.16 -19.40 -26.04
N ILE A 101 0.07 -18.26 -26.68
CA ILE A 101 -0.94 -17.91 -27.69
C ILE A 101 -0.40 -18.29 -29.07
N ASP A 102 -1.25 -18.66 -29.99
CA ASP A 102 -0.87 -18.91 -31.38
C ASP A 102 -0.22 -17.67 -32.01
N GLU A 103 0.94 -17.88 -32.61
CA GLU A 103 1.76 -16.84 -33.18
C GLU A 103 1.54 -16.65 -34.68
N GLU A 104 0.74 -17.48 -35.35
CA GLU A 104 0.70 -17.56 -36.84
C GLU A 104 0.24 -16.23 -37.45
N ASP A 105 -0.84 -15.64 -36.96
CA ASP A 105 -1.33 -14.35 -37.43
C ASP A 105 -0.32 -13.22 -37.17
N HIS A 106 0.36 -13.25 -36.05
CA HIS A 106 1.38 -12.23 -35.69
C HIS A 106 2.64 -12.39 -36.55
N ARG A 107 3.00 -13.64 -36.96
CA ARG A 107 4.08 -13.91 -37.91
C ARG A 107 3.74 -13.43 -39.33
N LEU A 108 2.49 -13.54 -39.74
CA LEU A 108 1.99 -12.99 -41.00
C LEU A 108 2.14 -11.46 -41.01
N ASN A 109 1.73 -10.79 -39.95
CA ASN A 109 1.87 -9.34 -39.80
C ASN A 109 3.34 -8.90 -39.85
N LEU A 110 4.26 -9.66 -39.24
CA LEU A 110 5.69 -9.39 -39.34
C LEU A 110 6.19 -9.48 -40.77
N ARG A 111 5.83 -10.57 -41.51
CA ARG A 111 6.22 -10.73 -42.92
C ARG A 111 5.67 -9.61 -43.81
N GLN A 112 4.45 -9.14 -43.55
CA GLN A 112 3.86 -8.01 -44.26
C GLN A 112 4.68 -6.73 -44.02
N ALA A 113 5.02 -6.41 -42.79
CA ALA A 113 5.84 -5.24 -42.46
C ALA A 113 7.26 -5.31 -43.09
N GLU A 114 7.83 -6.52 -43.17
CA GLU A 114 9.11 -6.73 -43.86
C GLU A 114 9.03 -6.51 -45.37
N ALA A 115 7.93 -6.92 -45.99
CA ALA A 115 7.67 -6.66 -47.40
C ALA A 115 7.48 -5.12 -47.68
N ASP A 116 6.80 -4.42 -46.78
CA ASP A 116 6.58 -2.98 -46.86
C ASP A 116 7.92 -2.21 -46.76
N ILE A 117 8.87 -2.67 -45.92
CA ILE A 117 10.24 -2.12 -45.86
C ILE A 117 10.96 -2.29 -47.18
N LEU A 118 10.87 -3.47 -47.81
CA LEU A 118 11.50 -3.72 -49.11
C LEU A 118 10.89 -2.82 -50.21
N SER A 119 9.59 -2.66 -50.21
CA SER A 119 8.85 -1.77 -51.12
C SER A 119 9.30 -0.30 -50.96
N ALA A 120 9.36 0.19 -49.71
CA ALA A 120 9.84 1.56 -49.45
C ALA A 120 11.30 1.78 -49.87
N LYS A 121 12.16 0.81 -49.62
CA LYS A 121 13.58 0.88 -50.10
C LYS A 121 13.68 0.90 -51.61
N ALA A 122 12.86 0.09 -52.31
CA ALA A 122 12.83 0.12 -53.78
C ALA A 122 12.35 1.48 -54.30
N SER A 123 11.35 2.10 -53.67
CA SER A 123 10.88 3.45 -54.00
C SER A 123 11.99 4.50 -53.85
N ILE A 124 12.75 4.45 -52.74
CA ILE A 124 13.90 5.35 -52.53
C ILE A 124 14.97 5.14 -53.62
N THR A 125 15.29 3.90 -53.98
CA THR A 125 16.27 3.57 -55.02
C THR A 125 15.82 4.10 -56.36
N SER A 126 14.53 3.95 -56.71
CA SER A 126 13.95 4.54 -57.92
C SER A 126 14.04 6.08 -57.93
N GLY A 127 13.74 6.71 -56.78
CA GLY A 127 13.89 8.16 -56.62
C GLY A 127 15.33 8.65 -56.82
N LEU A 128 16.33 7.93 -56.31
CA LEU A 128 17.75 8.23 -56.54
C LEU A 128 18.11 8.17 -58.01
N ALA A 129 17.62 7.18 -58.75
CA ALA A 129 17.84 7.10 -60.21
C ALA A 129 17.15 8.27 -60.95
N GLN A 130 15.98 8.71 -60.51
CA GLN A 130 15.30 9.89 -61.07
C GLN A 130 16.09 11.17 -60.82
N ILE A 131 16.68 11.37 -59.64
CA ILE A 131 17.56 12.50 -59.33
C ILE A 131 18.77 12.47 -60.27
N ALA A 132 19.46 11.33 -60.45
CA ALA A 132 20.62 11.23 -61.33
C ALA A 132 20.26 11.60 -62.77
N ASN A 133 19.11 11.18 -63.29
CA ASN A 133 18.63 11.54 -64.61
C ASN A 133 18.29 13.03 -64.70
N ALA A 134 17.62 13.62 -63.74
CA ALA A 134 17.30 15.04 -63.71
C ALA A 134 18.57 15.93 -63.66
N GLN A 135 19.56 15.53 -62.81
CA GLN A 135 20.86 16.22 -62.78
C GLN A 135 21.63 16.13 -64.07
N ALA A 136 21.53 15.02 -64.82
CA ALA A 136 22.16 14.91 -66.14
C ALA A 136 21.50 15.89 -67.14
N GLN A 137 20.13 16.03 -67.07
CA GLN A 137 19.42 17.01 -67.90
C GLN A 137 19.81 18.45 -67.52
N THR A 138 19.95 18.77 -66.22
CA THR A 138 20.43 20.09 -65.79
C THR A 138 21.80 20.41 -66.38
N ARG A 139 22.75 19.51 -66.26
CA ARG A 139 24.09 19.67 -66.82
C ARG A 139 24.08 19.85 -68.36
N GLN A 140 23.22 19.15 -69.10
CA GLN A 140 23.01 19.28 -70.48
C GLN A 140 22.47 20.69 -70.87
N ALA A 141 21.49 21.17 -70.13
CA ALA A 141 20.90 22.50 -70.30
C ALA A 141 21.89 23.63 -69.98
N GLU A 142 22.74 23.48 -68.95
CA GLU A 142 23.83 24.39 -68.58
C GLU A 142 24.93 24.45 -69.70
N ALA A 143 25.32 23.31 -70.23
CA ALA A 143 26.27 23.27 -71.36
C ALA A 143 25.71 23.98 -72.61
N ARG A 144 24.38 23.79 -72.86
CA ARG A 144 23.74 24.51 -74.00
C ARG A 144 23.70 26.02 -73.74
N LEU A 145 23.38 26.45 -72.48
CA LEU A 145 23.44 27.87 -72.14
C LEU A 145 24.87 28.46 -72.34
N ALA A 146 25.89 27.76 -71.89
CA ALA A 146 27.29 28.18 -72.06
C ALA A 146 27.69 28.34 -73.54
N THR A 147 27.21 27.41 -74.38
CA THR A 147 27.44 27.52 -75.86
C THR A 147 26.72 28.75 -76.40
N GLU A 148 25.45 28.97 -76.12
CA GLU A 148 24.71 30.11 -76.60
C GLU A 148 25.27 31.47 -76.11
N GLN A 149 25.77 31.50 -74.84
CA GLN A 149 26.49 32.68 -74.32
C GLN A 149 27.83 32.95 -75.05
N ALA A 150 28.64 31.93 -75.29
CA ALA A 150 29.90 32.09 -76.03
C ALA A 150 29.67 32.60 -77.46
N GLU A 151 28.68 32.09 -78.18
CA GLU A 151 28.29 32.55 -79.49
C GLU A 151 27.71 33.98 -79.45
N ALA A 152 26.96 34.34 -78.39
CA ALA A 152 26.51 35.73 -78.23
C ALA A 152 27.65 36.71 -77.97
N ASP A 153 28.62 36.31 -77.14
CA ASP A 153 29.82 37.12 -76.86
C ASP A 153 30.68 37.32 -78.12
N ALA A 154 30.86 36.27 -78.93
CA ALA A 154 31.54 36.38 -80.23
C ALA A 154 30.84 37.35 -81.19
N ALA A 155 29.52 37.25 -81.30
CA ALA A 155 28.70 38.17 -82.13
C ALA A 155 28.75 39.62 -81.61
N ASN A 156 28.79 39.84 -80.30
CA ASN A 156 28.94 41.18 -79.70
C ASN A 156 30.31 41.78 -80.03
N GLU A 157 31.40 40.97 -80.02
CA GLU A 157 32.71 41.42 -80.36
C GLU A 157 32.82 41.73 -81.82
N GLU A 158 32.28 40.89 -82.72
CA GLU A 158 32.24 41.16 -84.17
C GLU A 158 31.47 42.47 -84.46
N TRP A 159 30.30 42.72 -83.78
CA TRP A 159 29.54 43.95 -83.90
C TRP A 159 30.42 45.19 -83.58
N ARG A 160 31.19 45.10 -82.50
CA ARG A 160 32.14 46.15 -82.05
C ARG A 160 33.24 46.41 -83.04
N LEU A 161 33.85 45.35 -83.60
CA LEU A 161 34.88 45.43 -84.60
C LEU A 161 34.43 46.06 -85.93
N LEU A 162 33.13 45.90 -86.25
CA LEU A 162 32.48 46.53 -87.42
C LEU A 162 32.20 48.02 -87.23
N GLY A 163 32.62 48.62 -86.08
CA GLY A 163 32.44 50.06 -85.81
C GLY A 163 30.99 50.49 -85.56
N LYS A 164 30.12 49.56 -85.33
CA LYS A 164 28.68 49.87 -85.04
C LYS A 164 28.53 50.31 -83.60
N THR A 165 27.81 51.44 -83.42
CA THR A 165 27.51 51.99 -82.11
C THR A 165 26.15 51.49 -81.56
N GLY A 166 26.06 51.15 -80.25
CA GLY A 166 24.87 50.63 -79.62
C GLY A 166 24.86 49.11 -79.47
N ASN A 167 23.83 48.55 -78.77
CA ASN A 167 23.73 47.12 -78.60
C ASN A 167 23.29 46.42 -79.89
N PRO A 168 23.87 45.25 -80.23
CA PRO A 168 23.42 44.46 -81.38
C PRO A 168 21.93 44.06 -81.21
N PRO A 169 21.20 43.86 -82.32
CA PRO A 169 19.82 43.38 -82.32
C PRO A 169 19.70 42.06 -81.50
N ALA A 170 18.61 41.91 -80.84
CA ALA A 170 18.38 40.76 -79.90
C ALA A 170 18.54 39.38 -80.56
N LEU A 171 18.32 39.26 -81.84
CA LEU A 171 18.55 38.06 -82.65
C LEU A 171 20.06 37.78 -82.88
N LEU A 172 20.85 38.83 -83.06
CA LEU A 172 22.30 38.70 -83.22
C LEU A 172 22.96 38.38 -81.87
N SER A 173 22.51 38.98 -80.80
CA SER A 173 23.00 38.69 -79.43
C SER A 173 22.34 37.45 -78.79
N ARG A 174 21.65 36.63 -79.56
CA ARG A 174 21.08 35.34 -79.19
C ARG A 174 20.17 35.39 -77.92
N GLN A 175 19.59 36.52 -77.60
CA GLN A 175 18.76 36.72 -76.39
C GLN A 175 17.54 35.76 -76.26
N PRO A 176 16.85 35.39 -77.37
CA PRO A 176 15.79 34.39 -77.28
C PRO A 176 16.30 32.99 -76.91
N GLN A 177 17.48 32.57 -77.53
CA GLN A 177 18.10 31.27 -77.31
C GLN A 177 18.61 31.15 -75.86
N ILE A 178 19.28 32.20 -75.34
CA ILE A 178 19.71 32.27 -73.94
C ILE A 178 18.54 32.18 -72.99
N ARG A 179 17.40 32.83 -73.29
CA ARG A 179 16.14 32.71 -72.44
C ARG A 179 15.56 31.30 -72.49
N GLU A 180 15.57 30.66 -73.67
CA GLU A 180 15.13 29.29 -73.84
C GLU A 180 16.03 28.34 -73.04
N ALA A 181 17.39 28.46 -73.13
CA ALA A 181 18.31 27.65 -72.37
C ALA A 181 18.14 27.85 -70.83
N ARG A 182 17.93 29.08 -70.37
CA ARG A 182 17.65 29.32 -68.93
C ARG A 182 16.32 28.71 -68.47
N SER A 183 15.29 28.79 -69.35
CA SER A 183 14.03 28.12 -69.02
C SER A 183 14.16 26.59 -68.99
N ALA A 184 15.04 26.01 -69.83
CA ALA A 184 15.35 24.57 -69.80
C ALA A 184 16.06 24.16 -68.49
N ILE A 185 16.99 25.00 -67.99
CA ILE A 185 17.67 24.78 -66.72
C ILE A 185 16.62 24.83 -65.59
N ALA A 186 15.79 25.85 -65.51
CA ALA A 186 14.76 25.95 -64.46
C ALA A 186 13.79 24.77 -64.49
N ALA A 187 13.42 24.27 -65.66
CA ALA A 187 12.62 23.08 -65.80
C ALA A 187 13.32 21.80 -65.30
N ALA A 188 14.61 21.66 -65.59
CA ALA A 188 15.42 20.52 -65.11
C ALA A 188 15.66 20.58 -63.60
N GLU A 189 15.91 21.77 -63.03
CA GLU A 189 15.98 21.96 -61.55
C GLU A 189 14.68 21.59 -60.85
N ALA A 190 13.53 21.97 -61.38
CA ALA A 190 12.24 21.61 -60.86
C ALA A 190 12.02 20.07 -60.84
N LEU A 191 12.58 19.35 -61.82
CA LEU A 191 12.59 17.87 -61.81
C LEU A 191 13.46 17.28 -60.69
N VAL A 192 14.61 17.91 -60.40
CA VAL A 192 15.48 17.51 -59.27
C VAL A 192 14.71 17.71 -57.94
N ASP A 193 14.07 18.86 -57.77
CA ASP A 193 13.29 19.16 -56.57
C ASP A 193 12.12 18.16 -56.37
N SER A 194 11.41 17.88 -57.47
CA SER A 194 10.32 16.90 -57.46
C SER A 194 10.83 15.47 -57.09
N ALA A 195 11.93 15.04 -57.65
CA ALA A 195 12.52 13.74 -57.36
C ALA A 195 13.06 13.69 -55.93
N THR A 196 13.59 14.79 -55.40
CA THR A 196 14.05 14.91 -54.01
C THR A 196 12.86 14.79 -53.03
N ALA A 197 11.76 15.48 -53.28
CA ALA A 197 10.55 15.36 -52.52
C ALA A 197 9.98 13.90 -52.52
N GLY A 198 10.11 13.21 -53.68
CA GLY A 198 9.77 11.80 -53.80
C GLY A 198 10.62 10.88 -52.91
N ILE A 199 11.91 11.15 -52.76
CA ILE A 199 12.81 10.42 -51.86
C ILE A 199 12.43 10.68 -50.39
N GLU A 200 12.13 11.91 -50.01
CA GLU A 200 11.73 12.23 -48.64
C GLU A 200 10.41 11.51 -48.29
N SER A 201 9.47 11.46 -49.21
CA SER A 201 8.25 10.64 -49.04
C SER A 201 8.57 9.15 -48.91
N GLY A 202 9.49 8.62 -49.69
CA GLY A 202 9.97 7.25 -49.58
C GLY A 202 10.65 6.94 -48.26
N LYS A 203 11.45 7.86 -47.72
CA LYS A 203 12.07 7.76 -46.39
C LYS A 203 11.01 7.75 -45.25
N ALA A 204 10.00 8.62 -45.36
CA ALA A 204 8.88 8.62 -44.41
C ALA A 204 8.12 7.28 -44.42
N SER A 205 7.87 6.73 -45.61
CA SER A 205 7.25 5.41 -45.78
C SER A 205 8.13 4.29 -45.18
N LEU A 206 9.43 4.35 -45.36
CA LEU A 206 10.37 3.40 -44.75
C LEU A 206 10.34 3.46 -43.25
N ALA A 207 10.36 4.64 -42.63
CA ALA A 207 10.28 4.82 -41.19
C ALA A 207 8.95 4.27 -40.61
N ALA A 208 7.86 4.50 -41.34
CA ALA A 208 6.54 3.94 -40.95
C ALA A 208 6.52 2.39 -41.00
N ALA A 209 7.12 1.80 -42.04
CA ALA A 209 7.21 0.34 -42.19
C ALA A 209 8.15 -0.29 -41.16
N GLU A 210 9.26 0.37 -40.79
CA GLU A 210 10.16 -0.06 -39.72
C GLU A 210 9.44 -0.04 -38.35
N ALA A 211 8.67 1.00 -38.05
CA ALA A 211 7.85 1.06 -36.84
C ALA A 211 6.77 -0.03 -36.80
N ALA A 212 6.17 -0.36 -37.94
CA ALA A 212 5.22 -1.48 -38.06
C ALA A 212 5.89 -2.83 -37.79
N LYS A 213 7.12 -3.04 -38.30
CA LYS A 213 7.93 -4.23 -38.01
C LYS A 213 8.25 -4.36 -36.52
N GLU A 214 8.68 -3.27 -35.85
CA GLU A 214 8.94 -3.30 -34.42
C GLU A 214 7.70 -3.65 -33.62
N ARG A 215 6.54 -3.12 -34.01
CA ARG A 215 5.24 -3.47 -33.39
C ARG A 215 4.92 -4.94 -33.56
N ALA A 216 5.06 -5.49 -34.76
CA ALA A 216 4.80 -6.90 -35.04
C ALA A 216 5.73 -7.83 -34.24
N LEU A 217 7.02 -7.49 -34.10
CA LEU A 217 7.99 -8.19 -33.26
C LEU A 217 7.61 -8.16 -31.77
N LEU A 218 7.11 -7.01 -31.29
CA LEU A 218 6.64 -6.86 -29.91
C LEU A 218 5.40 -7.72 -29.66
N ASP A 219 4.47 -7.77 -30.61
CA ASP A 219 3.25 -8.57 -30.49
C ASP A 219 3.57 -10.06 -30.50
N LEU A 220 4.54 -10.53 -31.30
CA LEU A 220 5.06 -11.91 -31.21
C LEU A 220 5.65 -12.24 -29.84
N LYS A 221 6.42 -11.33 -29.24
CA LYS A 221 6.92 -11.55 -27.87
C LYS A 221 5.80 -11.64 -26.85
N ARG A 222 4.68 -10.95 -27.07
CA ARG A 222 3.51 -10.94 -26.21
C ARG A 222 2.63 -12.17 -26.32
N CYS A 223 2.82 -13.02 -27.36
CA CYS A 223 2.15 -14.31 -27.46
C CYS A 223 2.61 -15.28 -26.37
N ILE A 224 3.79 -15.05 -25.76
CA ILE A 224 4.29 -15.85 -24.65
C ILE A 224 4.04 -15.09 -23.34
N ILE A 225 3.09 -15.56 -22.55
CA ILE A 225 2.75 -14.99 -21.26
C ILE A 225 3.59 -15.65 -20.18
N ARG A 226 4.33 -14.85 -19.42
CA ARG A 226 5.24 -15.33 -18.36
C ARG A 226 4.83 -14.79 -17.00
N ALA A 227 5.20 -15.51 -15.94
CA ALA A 227 5.08 -15.04 -14.56
C ALA A 227 5.98 -13.81 -14.34
N PRO A 228 5.44 -12.69 -13.84
CA PRO A 228 6.24 -11.49 -13.64
C PRO A 228 7.15 -11.54 -12.39
N PHE A 229 6.90 -12.47 -11.47
CA PHE A 229 7.61 -12.70 -10.21
C PHE A 229 7.29 -14.12 -9.69
N ASP A 230 8.03 -14.57 -8.68
CA ASP A 230 7.73 -15.82 -7.99
C ASP A 230 6.37 -15.73 -7.31
N ALA A 231 5.46 -16.63 -7.68
CA ALA A 231 4.07 -16.51 -7.31
C ALA A 231 3.42 -17.85 -6.99
N ARG A 232 2.34 -17.78 -6.23
CA ARG A 232 1.35 -18.83 -6.10
C ARG A 232 0.18 -18.53 -7.02
N VAL A 233 -0.26 -19.52 -7.78
CA VAL A 233 -1.46 -19.43 -8.62
C VAL A 233 -2.70 -19.49 -7.72
N VAL A 234 -3.51 -18.44 -7.76
CA VAL A 234 -4.79 -18.39 -7.05
C VAL A 234 -5.89 -19.01 -7.89
N ARG A 235 -5.90 -18.65 -9.20
CA ARG A 235 -6.91 -19.11 -10.15
C ARG A 235 -6.35 -19.08 -11.57
N SER A 236 -6.63 -20.13 -12.34
CA SER A 236 -6.52 -20.16 -13.81
C SER A 236 -7.87 -19.80 -14.42
N MET A 237 -7.88 -19.02 -15.48
CA MET A 237 -9.09 -18.59 -16.19
C MET A 237 -9.04 -18.98 -17.67
N VAL A 238 -8.07 -19.80 -18.08
CA VAL A 238 -7.88 -20.24 -19.47
C VAL A 238 -7.58 -21.72 -19.50
N ASP A 239 -8.02 -22.34 -20.59
CA ASP A 239 -7.76 -23.73 -20.93
C ASP A 239 -7.13 -23.84 -22.33
N LEU A 240 -6.58 -24.98 -22.66
CA LEU A 240 -6.09 -25.30 -24.00
C LEU A 240 -7.21 -25.09 -25.03
N ALA A 241 -6.87 -24.55 -26.20
CA ALA A 241 -7.81 -24.21 -27.28
C ALA A 241 -8.85 -23.12 -26.94
N SER A 242 -8.73 -22.47 -25.79
CA SER A 242 -9.56 -21.28 -25.48
C SER A 242 -9.05 -20.05 -26.24
N THR A 243 -9.95 -19.14 -26.58
CA THR A 243 -9.60 -17.86 -27.21
C THR A 243 -9.47 -16.78 -26.15
N VAL A 244 -8.33 -16.09 -26.15
CA VAL A 244 -8.07 -14.95 -25.26
C VAL A 244 -8.09 -13.63 -26.02
N SER A 245 -8.52 -12.58 -25.33
CA SER A 245 -8.55 -11.22 -25.87
C SER A 245 -7.71 -10.28 -25.00
N PRO A 246 -7.15 -9.20 -25.57
CA PRO A 246 -6.43 -8.19 -24.80
C PRO A 246 -7.28 -7.66 -23.64
N GLY A 247 -6.72 -7.68 -22.41
CA GLY A 247 -7.39 -7.22 -21.20
C GLY A 247 -8.26 -8.25 -20.46
N GLY A 248 -8.50 -9.44 -21.03
CA GLY A 248 -9.08 -10.57 -20.31
C GLY A 248 -8.05 -11.19 -19.37
N ALA A 249 -8.42 -11.52 -18.11
CA ALA A 249 -7.51 -12.17 -17.19
C ALA A 249 -7.30 -13.64 -17.59
N VAL A 250 -6.05 -14.11 -17.62
CA VAL A 250 -5.70 -15.52 -17.86
C VAL A 250 -5.39 -16.24 -16.56
N ALA A 251 -4.88 -15.53 -15.55
CA ALA A 251 -4.62 -16.07 -14.22
C ALA A 251 -4.57 -14.97 -13.16
N VAL A 252 -4.80 -15.34 -11.91
CA VAL A 252 -4.55 -14.50 -10.74
C VAL A 252 -3.38 -15.08 -9.96
N LEU A 253 -2.34 -14.27 -9.75
CA LEU A 253 -1.11 -14.65 -9.09
C LEU A 253 -0.92 -13.86 -7.80
N GLN A 254 -0.53 -14.53 -6.72
CA GLN A 254 -0.11 -13.92 -5.46
C GLN A 254 1.40 -14.04 -5.31
N ARG A 255 2.05 -12.91 -5.07
CA ARG A 255 3.49 -12.85 -4.85
C ARG A 255 3.87 -13.50 -3.52
N ILE A 256 4.92 -14.32 -3.52
CA ILE A 256 5.30 -15.16 -2.37
C ILE A 256 6.59 -14.74 -1.67
N ASP A 257 7.27 -13.68 -2.11
CA ASP A 257 8.50 -13.19 -1.46
C ASP A 257 8.26 -12.62 -0.06
N PHE A 258 7.08 -12.01 0.15
CA PHE A 258 6.67 -11.45 1.43
C PHE A 258 5.19 -11.73 1.72
N ALA A 259 4.90 -12.04 2.99
CA ALA A 259 3.56 -11.97 3.54
C ALA A 259 3.40 -10.70 4.38
N GLU A 260 2.28 -10.04 4.25
CA GLU A 260 1.85 -8.94 5.12
C GLU A 260 0.86 -9.47 6.15
N VAL A 261 1.10 -9.18 7.43
CA VAL A 261 0.13 -9.47 8.49
C VAL A 261 -0.44 -8.15 8.97
N ARG A 262 -1.76 -8.01 8.85
CA ARG A 262 -2.47 -6.82 9.30
C ARG A 262 -2.89 -7.03 10.76
N LEU A 263 -2.30 -6.25 11.66
CA LEU A 263 -2.47 -6.33 13.10
C LEU A 263 -3.25 -5.10 13.60
N PRO A 264 -4.55 -5.24 13.91
CA PRO A 264 -5.34 -4.14 14.47
C PRO A 264 -4.92 -3.88 15.92
N LEU A 265 -4.68 -2.62 16.24
CA LEU A 265 -4.33 -2.15 17.57
C LEU A 265 -5.34 -1.11 18.05
N SER A 266 -5.79 -1.22 19.29
CA SER A 266 -6.59 -0.20 19.95
C SER A 266 -5.75 1.06 20.19
N ARG A 267 -6.41 2.20 20.42
CA ARG A 267 -5.73 3.47 20.73
C ARG A 267 -4.78 3.35 21.92
N ARG A 268 -5.16 2.57 22.95
CA ARG A 268 -4.30 2.32 24.11
C ARG A 268 -3.03 1.56 23.72
N GLN A 269 -3.16 0.50 22.94
CA GLN A 269 -2.03 -0.28 22.45
C GLN A 269 -1.10 0.54 21.55
N MET A 270 -1.66 1.45 20.73
CA MET A 270 -0.87 2.37 19.91
C MET A 270 -0.01 3.32 20.74
N VAL A 271 -0.56 3.82 21.87
CA VAL A 271 0.21 4.66 22.80
C VAL A 271 1.35 3.87 23.44
N LEU A 272 1.11 2.60 23.79
CA LEU A 272 2.15 1.72 24.36
C LEU A 272 3.21 1.32 23.34
N LEU A 273 2.85 1.22 22.06
CA LEU A 273 3.80 0.94 20.98
C LEU A 273 4.83 2.08 20.84
N GLY A 274 4.43 3.31 21.16
CA GLY A 274 5.27 4.48 21.09
C GLY A 274 5.56 4.93 19.66
N SER A 275 6.79 5.39 19.41
CA SER A 275 7.18 5.88 18.10
C SER A 275 7.40 4.72 17.10
N ILE A 276 7.18 4.99 15.80
CA ILE A 276 7.49 4.04 14.71
C ILE A 276 8.96 3.61 14.74
N SER A 277 9.85 4.50 15.16
CA SER A 277 11.29 4.24 15.28
C SER A 277 11.59 3.19 16.35
N GLU A 278 10.89 3.23 17.48
CA GLU A 278 11.01 2.23 18.54
C GLU A 278 10.40 0.89 18.11
N ALA A 279 9.21 0.91 17.51
CA ALA A 279 8.54 -0.29 17.03
C ALA A 279 9.36 -1.10 16.00
N LYS A 280 10.21 -0.42 15.20
CA LYS A 280 11.11 -1.07 14.23
C LYS A 280 12.33 -1.75 14.84
N LYS A 281 12.68 -1.46 16.08
CA LYS A 281 13.86 -2.04 16.72
C LYS A 281 13.70 -3.52 17.06
N TYR A 282 12.48 -3.94 17.34
CA TYR A 282 12.19 -5.29 17.81
C TYR A 282 11.43 -6.09 16.75
N PRO A 283 11.73 -7.38 16.60
CA PRO A 283 10.94 -8.26 15.75
C PRO A 283 9.55 -8.46 16.35
N ILE A 284 8.58 -8.67 15.48
CA ILE A 284 7.22 -9.07 15.84
C ILE A 284 7.19 -10.59 15.82
N HIS A 285 6.86 -11.22 16.94
CA HIS A 285 6.71 -12.66 17.02
C HIS A 285 5.29 -13.07 16.63
N LEU A 286 5.19 -13.89 15.59
CA LEU A 286 3.91 -14.41 15.11
C LEU A 286 3.81 -15.89 15.49
N THR A 287 2.62 -16.31 15.94
CA THR A 287 2.34 -17.68 16.33
C THR A 287 1.01 -18.17 15.76
N ASN A 288 0.98 -19.44 15.34
CA ASN A 288 -0.26 -20.14 15.00
C ASN A 288 -0.13 -21.59 15.55
N GLY A 289 -0.77 -21.84 16.66
CA GLY A 289 -0.56 -23.11 17.40
C GLY A 289 0.88 -23.27 17.83
N THR A 290 1.55 -24.31 17.30
CA THR A 290 2.96 -24.62 17.61
C THR A 290 3.96 -23.91 16.69
N GLN A 291 3.48 -23.31 15.60
CA GLN A 291 4.35 -22.70 14.60
C GLN A 291 4.65 -21.25 14.97
N LYS A 292 5.89 -20.83 14.68
CA LYS A 292 6.40 -19.49 15.02
C LYS A 292 7.11 -18.87 13.82
N TRP A 293 6.87 -17.59 13.60
CA TRP A 293 7.55 -16.80 12.58
C TRP A 293 8.01 -15.46 13.17
N SER A 294 9.02 -14.89 12.56
CA SER A 294 9.50 -13.56 12.89
C SER A 294 9.11 -12.60 11.78
N ALA A 295 8.45 -11.52 12.14
CA ALA A 295 8.06 -10.44 11.25
C ALA A 295 8.75 -9.13 11.63
N LYS A 296 8.89 -8.24 10.65
CA LYS A 296 9.38 -6.89 10.87
C LYS A 296 8.23 -5.89 10.80
N PHE A 297 8.26 -4.88 11.65
CA PHE A 297 7.36 -3.74 11.53
C PHE A 297 7.65 -3.01 10.20
N GLU A 298 6.67 -2.92 9.32
CA GLU A 298 6.82 -2.25 8.02
C GLU A 298 6.26 -0.83 8.08
N ARG A 299 4.97 -0.71 8.37
CA ARG A 299 4.25 0.56 8.38
C ARG A 299 2.98 0.49 9.24
N MET A 300 2.47 1.65 9.55
CA MET A 300 1.17 1.86 10.17
C MET A 300 0.20 2.35 9.09
N LEU A 301 -1.02 1.85 9.08
CA LEU A 301 -2.06 2.38 8.21
C LEU A 301 -2.58 3.71 8.79
N GLY A 302 -2.73 4.72 7.92
CA GLY A 302 -3.21 6.05 8.33
C GLY A 302 -4.72 6.10 8.64
N GLU A 303 -5.44 5.00 8.39
CA GLU A 303 -6.88 4.89 8.57
C GLU A 303 -7.22 4.15 9.87
N VAL A 304 -8.22 4.64 10.57
CA VAL A 304 -8.84 3.98 11.74
C VAL A 304 -10.11 3.29 11.26
N ASP A 305 -10.24 2.01 11.54
CA ASP A 305 -11.47 1.25 11.25
C ASP A 305 -12.64 1.83 12.08
N PRO A 306 -13.69 2.33 11.42
CA PRO A 306 -14.81 2.99 12.13
C PRO A 306 -15.65 2.03 12.97
N THR A 307 -15.61 0.73 12.67
CA THR A 307 -16.39 -0.29 13.36
C THR A 307 -15.71 -0.74 14.65
N THR A 308 -14.41 -0.98 14.58
CA THR A 308 -13.61 -1.53 15.69
C THR A 308 -12.84 -0.45 16.45
N HIS A 309 -12.78 0.77 15.94
CA HIS A 309 -11.96 1.87 16.45
C HIS A 309 -10.48 1.51 16.61
N THR A 310 -9.97 0.61 15.75
CA THR A 310 -8.58 0.16 15.76
C THR A 310 -7.82 0.75 14.58
N GLN A 311 -6.53 0.94 14.76
CA GLN A 311 -5.58 1.30 13.71
C GLN A 311 -4.68 0.11 13.44
N SER A 312 -4.46 -0.23 12.17
CA SER A 312 -3.70 -1.42 11.83
C SER A 312 -2.21 -1.12 11.62
N VAL A 313 -1.38 -1.98 12.19
CA VAL A 313 0.05 -2.10 11.88
C VAL A 313 0.24 -3.23 10.88
N ILE A 314 1.13 -3.02 9.92
CA ILE A 314 1.53 -4.04 8.96
C ILE A 314 2.88 -4.61 9.37
N ALA A 315 2.87 -5.91 9.64
CA ALA A 315 4.07 -6.70 9.86
C ALA A 315 4.43 -7.48 8.59
N LEU A 316 5.72 -7.50 8.22
CA LEU A 316 6.24 -8.13 7.02
C LEU A 316 7.01 -9.40 7.38
N VAL A 317 6.59 -10.53 6.82
CA VAL A 317 7.28 -11.82 6.95
C VAL A 317 7.99 -12.13 5.63
N PRO A 318 9.32 -12.24 5.61
CA PRO A 318 10.03 -12.63 4.40
C PRO A 318 9.89 -14.12 4.14
N ASN A 319 9.82 -14.49 2.86
CA ASN A 319 9.82 -15.88 2.37
C ASN A 319 8.85 -16.82 3.11
N PRO A 320 7.54 -16.52 3.13
CA PRO A 320 6.56 -17.29 3.90
C PRO A 320 6.40 -18.75 3.44
N TYR A 321 6.87 -19.09 2.23
CA TYR A 321 6.77 -20.42 1.61
C TYR A 321 8.12 -21.18 1.55
N THR A 322 9.18 -20.70 2.21
CA THR A 322 10.49 -21.35 2.12
C THR A 322 10.53 -22.67 2.88
N SER A 323 11.08 -23.70 2.24
CA SER A 323 11.30 -25.02 2.82
C SER A 323 12.22 -24.96 4.06
N GLY A 324 11.78 -25.55 5.16
CA GLY A 324 12.53 -25.64 6.42
C GLY A 324 11.87 -24.97 7.62
N ASN A 325 11.05 -23.94 7.40
CA ASN A 325 10.14 -23.39 8.40
C ASN A 325 8.70 -23.81 8.05
N ALA A 326 7.84 -23.84 9.06
CA ALA A 326 6.43 -24.04 8.80
C ALA A 326 5.93 -22.98 7.80
N THR A 327 5.24 -23.41 6.74
CA THR A 327 4.68 -22.53 5.73
C THR A 327 3.65 -21.59 6.35
N LEU A 328 3.79 -20.29 6.10
CA LEU A 328 2.82 -19.29 6.52
C LEU A 328 1.82 -19.02 5.37
N GLU A 329 0.69 -19.69 5.43
CA GLU A 329 -0.31 -19.63 4.36
C GLU A 329 -1.06 -18.28 4.33
N PHE A 330 -1.27 -17.75 3.12
CA PHE A 330 -2.14 -16.59 2.94
C PHE A 330 -3.57 -16.96 3.34
N GLY A 331 -4.23 -16.04 4.06
CA GLY A 331 -5.56 -16.26 4.61
C GLY A 331 -5.56 -16.80 6.04
N ALA A 332 -4.46 -17.36 6.53
CA ALA A 332 -4.33 -17.83 7.91
C ALA A 332 -4.46 -16.68 8.93
N PHE A 333 -4.94 -17.01 10.12
CA PHE A 333 -4.91 -16.11 11.27
C PHE A 333 -3.74 -16.45 12.16
N VAL A 334 -3.04 -15.41 12.62
CA VAL A 334 -1.89 -15.53 13.52
C VAL A 334 -2.05 -14.59 14.71
N SER A 335 -1.55 -15.03 15.86
CA SER A 335 -1.35 -14.18 17.03
C SER A 335 0.00 -13.51 16.93
N ALA A 336 0.06 -12.24 17.29
CA ALA A 336 1.27 -11.42 17.23
C ALA A 336 1.61 -10.87 18.60
N GLU A 337 2.88 -10.95 18.98
CA GLU A 337 3.44 -10.28 20.14
C GLU A 337 4.46 -9.24 19.67
N MET A 338 4.26 -8.01 20.10
CA MET A 338 5.11 -6.85 19.78
C MET A 338 5.60 -6.22 21.08
N HIS A 339 6.86 -5.80 21.10
CA HIS A 339 7.40 -5.03 22.19
C HIS A 339 7.09 -3.54 22.00
N GLY A 340 6.49 -2.94 23.03
CA GLY A 340 6.23 -1.50 23.06
C GLY A 340 7.46 -0.69 23.47
N GLU A 341 7.25 0.61 23.65
CA GLU A 341 8.29 1.52 24.12
C GLU A 341 8.66 1.23 25.59
N MET A 342 9.95 1.32 25.92
CA MET A 342 10.44 1.15 27.29
C MET A 342 9.91 2.26 28.19
N LEU A 343 9.02 1.91 29.10
CA LEU A 343 8.44 2.84 30.08
C LEU A 343 9.29 2.86 31.35
N LYS A 344 9.55 4.07 31.86
CA LYS A 344 10.28 4.29 33.12
C LYS A 344 9.30 4.46 34.27
N ASN A 345 9.75 4.15 35.49
CA ASN A 345 8.97 4.35 36.73
C ASN A 345 7.63 3.59 36.72
N VAL A 346 7.66 2.35 36.30
CA VAL A 346 6.54 1.42 36.36
C VAL A 346 6.66 0.58 37.62
N THR A 347 5.55 0.39 38.30
CA THR A 347 5.45 -0.48 39.49
C THR A 347 4.58 -1.67 39.16
N VAL A 348 4.96 -2.83 39.67
CA VAL A 348 4.16 -4.05 39.64
C VAL A 348 3.41 -4.15 40.97
N ILE A 349 2.10 -4.28 40.91
CA ILE A 349 1.25 -4.48 42.09
C ILE A 349 0.38 -5.72 41.86
N PRO A 350 0.01 -6.47 42.92
CA PRO A 350 -0.99 -7.51 42.80
C PRO A 350 -2.33 -6.96 42.31
N GLU A 351 -3.07 -7.71 41.49
CA GLU A 351 -4.37 -7.25 40.96
C GLU A 351 -5.38 -6.93 42.07
N LEU A 352 -5.26 -7.61 43.23
CA LEU A 352 -6.08 -7.37 44.41
C LEU A 352 -5.87 -5.96 45.00
N ALA A 353 -4.76 -5.31 44.76
CA ALA A 353 -4.49 -3.95 45.22
C ALA A 353 -5.20 -2.87 44.39
N LEU A 354 -5.64 -3.21 43.17
CA LEU A 354 -6.32 -2.29 42.28
C LEU A 354 -7.81 -2.22 42.61
N GLN A 355 -8.32 -1.02 42.85
CA GLN A 355 -9.73 -0.75 43.14
C GLN A 355 -10.53 -0.46 41.86
N GLN A 356 -11.87 -0.41 41.97
CA GLN A 356 -12.79 -0.32 40.82
C GLN A 356 -12.59 0.90 39.92
N ASN A 357 -12.07 2.01 40.45
CA ASN A 357 -11.90 3.27 39.70
C ASN A 357 -10.48 3.49 39.17
N GLU A 358 -9.69 2.42 38.95
CA GLU A 358 -8.27 2.50 38.61
C GLU A 358 -7.48 3.31 39.70
N GLU A 359 -7.83 3.10 40.97
CA GLU A 359 -7.18 3.70 42.11
C GLU A 359 -6.51 2.62 42.96
N VAL A 360 -5.49 3.01 43.72
CA VAL A 360 -4.86 2.19 44.76
C VAL A 360 -4.96 2.91 46.10
N TYR A 361 -5.00 2.17 47.20
CA TYR A 361 -4.97 2.76 48.53
C TYR A 361 -3.54 2.77 49.05
N LEU A 362 -3.02 3.98 49.30
CA LEU A 362 -1.71 4.20 49.88
C LEU A 362 -1.81 4.32 51.37
N LEU A 363 -0.88 3.70 52.07
CA LEU A 363 -0.70 3.85 53.50
C LEU A 363 0.24 5.02 53.82
N ASN A 364 -0.30 6.06 54.45
CA ASN A 364 0.44 7.22 54.93
C ASN A 364 0.15 7.41 56.44
N ASP A 365 1.15 7.35 57.29
CA ASP A 365 1.07 7.58 58.74
C ASP A 365 -0.08 6.78 59.40
N GLY A 366 -0.24 5.53 59.04
CA GLY A 366 -1.28 4.65 59.60
C GLY A 366 -2.71 4.91 59.09
N LYS A 367 -2.86 5.73 58.03
CA LYS A 367 -4.13 6.06 57.38
C LYS A 367 -4.07 5.69 55.91
N LEU A 368 -5.21 5.32 55.30
CA LEU A 368 -5.34 5.03 53.87
C LEU A 368 -5.84 6.24 53.10
N THR A 369 -5.15 6.52 51.97
CA THR A 369 -5.52 7.55 51.00
C THR A 369 -5.63 6.93 49.61
N ALA A 370 -6.72 7.23 48.86
CA ALA A 370 -6.86 6.81 47.49
C ALA A 370 -5.95 7.64 46.54
N LYS A 371 -5.27 6.96 45.66
CA LYS A 371 -4.43 7.58 44.62
C LYS A 371 -4.76 6.97 43.26
N PRO A 372 -5.14 7.77 42.25
CA PRO A 372 -5.37 7.28 40.91
C PRO A 372 -4.06 6.81 40.29
N VAL A 373 -4.11 5.68 39.58
CA VAL A 373 -2.97 5.11 38.87
C VAL A 373 -3.33 4.87 37.40
N ARG A 374 -2.35 4.87 36.55
CA ARG A 374 -2.55 4.53 35.14
C ARG A 374 -2.07 3.12 34.91
N ILE A 375 -3.01 2.23 34.54
CA ILE A 375 -2.71 0.83 34.22
C ILE A 375 -2.02 0.77 32.86
N ILE A 376 -0.88 0.09 32.80
CA ILE A 376 -0.10 -0.17 31.57
C ILE A 376 -0.50 -1.53 31.00
N GLU A 377 -0.36 -2.57 31.82
CA GLU A 377 -0.58 -3.97 31.43
C GLU A 377 -1.16 -4.75 32.60
N ARG A 378 -1.91 -5.82 32.31
CA ARG A 378 -2.36 -6.84 33.29
C ARG A 378 -1.82 -8.19 32.86
N ASN A 379 -1.15 -8.90 33.74
CA ASN A 379 -0.54 -10.19 33.44
C ASN A 379 -0.59 -11.11 34.67
N GLN A 380 -1.26 -12.25 34.56
CA GLN A 380 -1.25 -13.36 35.53
C GLN A 380 -1.45 -12.95 37.00
N GLY A 381 -2.41 -12.03 37.27
CA GLY A 381 -2.71 -11.57 38.64
C GLY A 381 -1.85 -10.41 39.12
N GLU A 382 -0.95 -9.88 38.28
CA GLU A 382 -0.18 -8.68 38.49
C GLU A 382 -0.63 -7.56 37.57
N VAL A 383 -0.55 -6.33 38.05
CA VAL A 383 -0.87 -5.13 37.28
C VAL A 383 0.31 -4.19 37.27
N PHE A 384 0.72 -3.80 36.07
CA PHE A 384 1.78 -2.83 35.85
C PHE A 384 1.14 -1.42 35.81
N VAL A 385 1.55 -0.57 36.72
CA VAL A 385 0.96 0.78 36.86
C VAL A 385 2.03 1.86 36.90
N THR A 386 1.62 3.07 36.52
CA THR A 386 2.41 4.31 36.72
C THR A 386 1.62 5.30 37.57
N GLY A 387 2.33 6.26 38.17
CA GLY A 387 1.71 7.30 39.02
C GLY A 387 2.02 7.13 40.50
N LEU A 388 2.78 6.07 40.90
CA LEU A 388 3.27 5.84 42.23
C LEU A 388 4.71 6.35 42.39
N ASN A 389 5.10 6.68 43.64
CA ASN A 389 6.48 7.03 43.93
C ASN A 389 7.20 5.87 44.64
N ALA A 390 8.52 5.83 44.56
CA ALA A 390 9.32 4.84 45.26
C ALA A 390 9.09 4.94 46.78
N ARG A 391 9.04 3.77 47.44
CA ARG A 391 8.83 3.62 48.90
C ARG A 391 7.45 4.03 49.41
N GLU A 392 6.46 4.23 48.53
CA GLU A 392 5.06 4.27 48.97
C GLU A 392 4.61 2.83 49.31
N TYR A 393 3.65 2.68 50.21
CA TYR A 393 3.07 1.37 50.57
C TYR A 393 1.65 1.27 50.04
N VAL A 394 1.39 0.28 49.19
CA VAL A 394 0.08 0.02 48.58
C VAL A 394 -0.63 -1.07 49.38
N CYS A 395 -1.89 -0.83 49.77
CA CYS A 395 -2.73 -1.81 50.42
C CYS A 395 -3.16 -2.89 49.41
N VAL A 396 -2.94 -4.18 49.77
CA VAL A 396 -3.32 -5.34 48.97
C VAL A 396 -4.60 -5.97 49.44
N THR A 397 -5.04 -5.67 50.67
CA THR A 397 -6.25 -6.22 51.28
C THR A 397 -7.50 -5.55 50.68
N GLN A 398 -8.46 -6.37 50.19
CA GLN A 398 -9.78 -5.88 49.81
C GLN A 398 -10.55 -5.41 51.05
N LEU A 399 -11.02 -4.18 51.00
CA LEU A 399 -11.81 -3.58 52.08
C LEU A 399 -13.29 -3.54 51.68
N ASP A 400 -14.17 -4.00 52.57
CA ASP A 400 -15.64 -3.95 52.36
C ASP A 400 -16.18 -2.52 52.25
N SER A 401 -15.53 -1.57 52.92
CA SER A 401 -15.83 -0.15 52.83
C SER A 401 -14.57 0.69 53.01
N PHE A 402 -14.39 1.66 52.15
CA PHE A 402 -13.29 2.63 52.22
C PHE A 402 -13.82 4.02 52.57
N VAL A 403 -13.17 4.66 53.52
CA VAL A 403 -13.35 6.08 53.83
C VAL A 403 -11.97 6.73 53.80
N SER A 404 -11.86 7.86 53.10
CA SER A 404 -10.57 8.58 52.99
C SER A 404 -10.07 8.91 54.41
N GLU A 405 -8.76 8.72 54.64
CA GLU A 405 -8.08 8.90 55.91
C GLU A 405 -8.48 7.94 57.04
N MET A 406 -9.13 6.78 56.70
CA MET A 406 -9.42 5.78 57.70
C MET A 406 -8.13 5.20 58.31
N SER A 407 -8.14 5.04 59.65
CA SER A 407 -7.04 4.41 60.38
C SER A 407 -7.04 2.89 60.17
N VAL A 408 -5.87 2.29 59.96
CA VAL A 408 -5.67 0.86 59.71
C VAL A 408 -4.58 0.29 60.59
N ARG A 409 -4.52 -1.04 60.72
CA ARG A 409 -3.42 -1.75 61.37
C ARG A 409 -2.69 -2.58 60.31
N ILE A 410 -1.38 -2.54 60.33
CA ILE A 410 -0.52 -3.28 59.37
C ILE A 410 -0.33 -4.70 59.95
N GLN A 411 -0.55 -5.72 59.12
CA GLN A 411 -0.11 -7.08 59.38
C GLN A 411 1.38 -7.11 59.15
N LYS A 412 2.20 -7.27 60.20
CA LYS A 412 3.63 -7.54 60.03
C LYS A 412 3.78 -8.92 59.47
N GLU A 413 4.47 -9.08 58.35
CA GLU A 413 5.05 -10.36 57.98
C GLU A 413 6.12 -10.69 59.03
N ASP A 414 5.98 -11.89 59.63
CA ASP A 414 7.01 -12.54 60.47
C ASP A 414 8.09 -13.13 59.61
#